data_79127925e588503c5addc9093bbaa8ed
#
_entry.id   79127925e588503c5addc9093bbaa8ed
#
_cell.length_a   1.000
_cell.length_b   1.000
_cell.length_c   1.000
_cell.angle_alpha   90.00
_cell.angle_beta   90.00
_cell.angle_gamma   90.00
#
_symmetry.space_group_name_H-M   'P 1'
#
loop_
_entity.id
_entity.type
_entity.pdbx_description
1 polymer ?
#
loop_
_entity_poly.entity_id
_entity_poly.type
_entity_poly.pdbx_seq_one_letter_code
_entity_poly.pdbx_strand_id
1 'polypeptide(L)'
;FYGGGGLDVAFLGFGEFDEEGSVNVSRLGGVTVGPGGFIDIAQNARKVVFCGTLAAKGVKLATGDGRLRVLQQGAVRKLVKRVDQITFSGPQGLVRGQQVLYLTERASFRLTPEGVELFEIAPGVDLQRDVLDQMDFMPRLAAEIGVMDAAYFTAALAEH
;
A
#
# COMPACT_ATOMS: atom_id res chain seq x y z
N PHE A 1 -4.36 -25.25 5.98
CA PHE A 1 -5.43 -24.44 5.39
C PHE A 1 -4.91 -23.58 4.24
N TYR A 2 -3.79 -22.88 4.46
CA TYR A 2 -3.23 -22.02 3.44
C TYR A 2 -2.49 -22.77 2.33
N GLY A 3 -2.06 -23.99 2.56
CA GLY A 3 -1.33 -24.76 1.59
C GLY A 3 -2.20 -25.46 0.54
N GLY A 4 -3.51 -25.36 0.66
CA GLY A 4 -4.43 -26.08 -0.24
C GLY A 4 -4.91 -25.27 -1.44
N GLY A 5 -4.40 -24.06 -1.68
CA GLY A 5 -4.84 -23.22 -2.79
C GLY A 5 -6.25 -22.68 -2.66
N GLY A 6 -6.81 -22.71 -1.46
CA GLY A 6 -8.19 -22.30 -1.22
C GLY A 6 -8.39 -20.87 -0.70
N LEU A 7 -7.32 -20.08 -0.60
CA LEU A 7 -7.42 -18.74 -0.07
C LEU A 7 -7.77 -17.75 -1.18
N ASP A 8 -8.94 -17.10 -1.07
CA ASP A 8 -9.39 -16.15 -2.09
C ASP A 8 -8.73 -14.78 -1.92
N VAL A 9 -8.62 -14.30 -0.69
CA VAL A 9 -8.06 -12.97 -0.39
C VAL A 9 -7.12 -13.06 0.79
N ALA A 10 -5.94 -12.47 0.66
CA ALA A 10 -5.00 -12.31 1.75
C ALA A 10 -4.81 -10.82 2.06
N PHE A 11 -4.86 -10.46 3.33
CA PHE A 11 -4.56 -9.10 3.81
C PHE A 11 -3.22 -9.14 4.53
N LEU A 12 -2.25 -8.36 4.08
CA LEU A 12 -0.90 -8.37 4.62
C LEU A 12 -0.41 -6.93 4.79
N GLY A 13 0.43 -6.71 5.81
CA GLY A 13 1.10 -5.43 5.96
C GLY A 13 2.26 -5.30 4.98
N PHE A 14 2.57 -4.09 4.54
CA PHE A 14 3.78 -3.85 3.77
C PHE A 14 4.72 -2.92 4.52
N GLY A 15 6.00 -3.11 4.28
CA GLY A 15 7.01 -2.21 4.75
C GLY A 15 7.33 -1.12 3.77
N GLU A 16 7.58 -1.53 2.54
CA GLU A 16 7.76 -0.64 1.40
C GLU A 16 7.33 -1.40 0.15
N PHE A 17 6.97 -0.66 -0.90
CA PHE A 17 6.75 -1.26 -2.21
C PHE A 17 7.29 -0.34 -3.30
N ASP A 18 7.54 -0.92 -4.48
CA ASP A 18 8.18 -0.19 -5.57
C ASP A 18 7.27 -0.05 -6.80
N GLU A 19 7.82 0.58 -7.84
CA GLU A 19 7.08 0.85 -9.07
C GLU A 19 6.63 -0.40 -9.82
N GLU A 20 7.30 -1.53 -9.59
CA GLU A 20 6.92 -2.81 -10.16
C GLU A 20 5.90 -3.55 -9.32
N GLY A 21 5.56 -3.00 -8.16
CA GLY A 21 4.62 -3.62 -7.22
C GLY A 21 5.24 -4.67 -6.33
N SER A 22 6.55 -4.81 -6.33
CA SER A 22 7.24 -5.70 -5.41
C SER A 22 7.25 -5.12 -4.00
N VAL A 23 7.14 -5.98 -2.99
CA VAL A 23 6.95 -5.59 -1.59
C VAL A 23 8.08 -6.14 -0.74
N ASN A 24 8.55 -5.32 0.18
CA ASN A 24 9.50 -5.69 1.21
C ASN A 24 8.86 -5.48 2.58
N VAL A 25 8.78 -6.54 3.38
CA VAL A 25 8.28 -6.45 4.76
C VAL A 25 9.39 -6.72 5.77
N SER A 26 10.51 -7.27 5.35
CA SER A 26 11.51 -7.83 6.26
C SER A 26 12.37 -6.79 6.97
N ARG A 27 12.32 -5.51 6.58
CA ARG A 27 13.19 -4.47 7.15
C ARG A 27 12.50 -3.48 8.07
N LEU A 28 11.19 -3.57 8.23
CA LEU A 28 10.47 -2.54 8.95
C LEU A 28 10.21 -2.89 10.38
N GLY A 29 10.57 -1.95 11.26
CA GLY A 29 10.24 -2.01 12.66
C GLY A 29 11.00 -3.04 13.46
N GLY A 30 12.05 -3.64 12.94
CA GLY A 30 12.81 -4.65 13.66
C GLY A 30 12.03 -5.93 13.97
N VAL A 31 10.83 -6.07 13.43
CA VAL A 31 10.04 -7.29 13.58
C VAL A 31 10.35 -8.19 12.40
N THR A 32 11.00 -9.30 12.68
CA THR A 32 11.23 -10.31 11.67
C THR A 32 9.96 -11.13 11.51
N VAL A 33 9.19 -10.82 10.49
CA VAL A 33 8.13 -11.73 10.07
C VAL A 33 8.83 -12.87 9.35
N GLY A 34 8.60 -14.12 9.79
CA GLY A 34 9.20 -15.26 9.13
C GLY A 34 8.88 -15.24 7.65
N PRO A 35 9.89 -15.19 6.76
CA PRO A 35 9.63 -15.00 5.33
C PRO A 35 8.83 -16.14 4.70
N GLY A 36 8.90 -17.33 5.25
CA GLY A 36 8.17 -18.48 4.72
C GLY A 36 6.66 -18.33 4.79
N GLY A 37 6.14 -17.91 5.95
CA GLY A 37 4.69 -17.75 6.10
C GLY A 37 4.12 -16.65 5.22
N PHE A 38 4.81 -15.53 5.11
CA PHE A 38 4.41 -14.43 4.25
C PHE A 38 4.39 -14.86 2.78
N ILE A 39 5.42 -15.55 2.34
CA ILE A 39 5.54 -15.97 0.94
C ILE A 39 4.42 -16.95 0.59
N ASP A 40 4.16 -17.94 1.45
CA ASP A 40 3.11 -18.92 1.19
C ASP A 40 1.73 -18.27 1.08
N ILE A 41 1.40 -17.39 2.00
CA ILE A 41 0.11 -16.70 1.99
C ILE A 41 -0.01 -15.83 0.72
N ALA A 42 1.02 -15.05 0.42
CA ALA A 42 0.99 -14.15 -0.72
C ALA A 42 0.92 -14.89 -2.06
N GLN A 43 1.61 -16.02 -2.18
CA GLN A 43 1.64 -16.77 -3.44
C GLN A 43 0.38 -17.56 -3.71
N ASN A 44 -0.34 -17.97 -2.67
CA ASN A 44 -1.51 -18.86 -2.83
C ASN A 44 -2.85 -18.11 -2.87
N ALA A 45 -2.88 -16.83 -2.58
CA ALA A 45 -4.10 -16.05 -2.65
C ALA A 45 -4.40 -15.62 -4.08
N ARG A 46 -5.66 -15.59 -4.47
CA ARG A 46 -6.08 -15.04 -5.76
C ARG A 46 -5.98 -13.52 -5.76
N LYS A 47 -6.23 -12.92 -4.61
CA LYS A 47 -6.15 -11.48 -4.41
C LYS A 47 -5.31 -11.21 -3.18
N VAL A 48 -4.35 -10.33 -3.31
CA VAL A 48 -3.49 -9.92 -2.21
C VAL A 48 -3.70 -8.43 -1.96
N VAL A 49 -4.01 -8.08 -0.72
CA VAL A 49 -4.20 -6.67 -0.32
C VAL A 49 -3.11 -6.33 0.68
N PHE A 50 -2.22 -5.44 0.28
CA PHE A 50 -1.18 -4.94 1.15
C PHE A 50 -1.66 -3.64 1.79
N CYS A 51 -1.61 -3.55 3.11
CA CYS A 51 -2.06 -2.39 3.86
C CYS A 51 -0.89 -1.78 4.62
N GLY A 52 -0.85 -0.47 4.68
CA GLY A 52 0.19 0.24 5.41
C GLY A 52 0.02 1.74 5.30
N THR A 53 0.90 2.47 5.94
CA THR A 53 0.93 3.93 5.82
C THR A 53 1.77 4.34 4.62
N LEU A 54 1.47 5.49 4.04
CA LEU A 54 2.20 5.99 2.86
C LEU A 54 3.66 6.31 3.19
N ALA A 55 3.90 6.80 4.39
CA ALA A 55 5.23 7.14 4.88
C ALA A 55 5.35 6.77 6.34
N ALA A 56 6.55 6.82 6.89
CA ALA A 56 6.81 6.47 8.28
C ALA A 56 7.61 7.55 8.99
N LYS A 57 7.63 7.48 10.30
CA LYS A 57 8.36 8.34 11.24
C LYS A 57 7.94 9.80 11.17
N GLY A 58 7.17 10.20 12.14
CA GLY A 58 6.76 11.59 12.31
C GLY A 58 5.51 11.98 11.54
N VAL A 59 4.82 11.04 10.93
CA VAL A 59 3.55 11.32 10.25
C VAL A 59 2.53 11.77 11.28
N LYS A 60 1.86 12.88 11.00
CA LYS A 60 0.74 13.37 11.82
C LYS A 60 -0.46 13.56 10.91
N LEU A 61 -1.55 12.94 11.28
CA LEU A 61 -2.78 12.93 10.53
C LEU A 61 -3.92 13.40 11.41
N ALA A 62 -4.92 14.01 10.80
CA ALA A 62 -6.17 14.36 11.46
C ALA A 62 -7.34 13.98 10.58
N THR A 63 -8.40 13.47 11.17
CA THR A 63 -9.66 13.21 10.47
C THR A 63 -10.77 14.02 11.10
N GLY A 64 -11.76 14.36 10.30
CA GLY A 64 -12.94 15.08 10.73
C GLY A 64 -13.70 15.59 9.52
N ASP A 65 -15.01 15.69 9.65
CA ASP A 65 -15.91 16.16 8.57
C ASP A 65 -15.78 15.32 7.29
N GLY A 66 -15.44 14.03 7.44
CA GLY A 66 -15.29 13.14 6.32
C GLY A 66 -14.04 13.36 5.50
N ARG A 67 -13.02 14.01 6.06
CA ARG A 67 -11.77 14.34 5.35
C ARG A 67 -10.55 13.91 6.14
N LEU A 68 -9.49 13.58 5.42
CA LEU A 68 -8.17 13.33 5.99
C LEU A 68 -7.29 14.55 5.75
N ARG A 69 -6.59 14.98 6.79
CA ARG A 69 -5.58 16.04 6.69
C ARG A 69 -4.23 15.47 7.07
N VAL A 70 -3.23 15.77 6.27
CA VAL A 70 -1.84 15.46 6.60
C VAL A 70 -1.23 16.67 7.26
N LEU A 71 -1.03 16.59 8.58
CA LEU A 71 -0.48 17.70 9.36
C LEU A 71 1.04 17.73 9.30
N GLN A 72 1.66 16.58 9.18
CA GLN A 72 3.10 16.46 9.05
C GLN A 72 3.44 15.23 8.19
N GLN A 73 4.31 15.42 7.22
CA GLN A 73 4.77 14.33 6.37
C GLN A 73 5.78 13.46 7.11
N GLY A 74 5.86 12.20 6.71
CA GLY A 74 6.81 11.27 7.30
C GLY A 74 8.23 11.50 6.81
N ALA A 75 9.20 11.22 7.68
CA ALA A 75 10.62 11.33 7.34
C ALA A 75 11.13 10.17 6.49
N VAL A 76 10.44 9.04 6.51
CA VAL A 76 10.84 7.84 5.77
C VAL A 76 9.82 7.53 4.70
N ARG A 77 10.29 7.46 3.45
CA ARG A 77 9.45 7.11 2.31
C ARG A 77 9.33 5.59 2.20
N LYS A 78 8.13 5.11 1.99
CA LYS A 78 7.83 3.68 1.89
C LYS A 78 7.47 3.26 0.46
N LEU A 79 7.16 4.21 -0.39
CA LEU A 79 6.89 4.00 -1.81
C LEU A 79 8.15 4.39 -2.57
N VAL A 80 8.98 3.39 -2.86
CA VAL A 80 10.34 3.59 -3.31
C VAL A 80 10.51 3.12 -4.74
N LYS A 81 11.58 3.54 -5.39
CA LYS A 81 11.82 3.16 -6.78
C LYS A 81 12.12 1.67 -6.91
N ARG A 82 12.87 1.13 -5.97
CA ARG A 82 13.20 -0.30 -5.88
C ARG A 82 13.27 -0.71 -4.42
N VAL A 83 12.63 -1.82 -4.07
CA VAL A 83 12.75 -2.37 -2.73
C VAL A 83 14.12 -3.00 -2.55
N ASP A 84 14.65 -2.93 -1.33
CA ASP A 84 15.95 -3.53 -1.01
C ASP A 84 15.92 -5.05 -1.05
N GLN A 85 14.84 -5.62 -0.58
CA GLN A 85 14.62 -7.07 -0.63
C GLN A 85 13.20 -7.32 -1.13
N ILE A 86 13.05 -8.32 -1.98
CA ILE A 86 11.74 -8.68 -2.51
C ILE A 86 11.18 -9.82 -1.66
N THR A 87 10.18 -9.50 -0.84
CA THR A 87 9.40 -10.51 -0.11
C THR A 87 8.25 -11.01 -0.97
N PHE A 88 7.66 -10.13 -1.77
CA PHE A 88 6.64 -10.46 -2.77
C PHE A 88 7.03 -9.80 -4.09
N SER A 89 7.09 -10.57 -5.16
CA SER A 89 7.42 -10.04 -6.48
C SER A 89 6.16 -9.64 -7.24
N GLY A 90 6.06 -8.35 -7.59
CA GLY A 90 4.98 -7.85 -8.43
C GLY A 90 4.91 -8.55 -9.77
N PRO A 91 6.02 -8.59 -10.54
CA PRO A 91 6.01 -9.30 -11.82
C PRO A 91 5.59 -10.76 -11.73
N GLN A 92 6.02 -11.49 -10.72
CA GLN A 92 5.60 -12.89 -10.53
C GLN A 92 4.13 -12.97 -10.16
N GLY A 93 3.61 -12.03 -9.39
CA GLY A 93 2.18 -11.95 -9.10
C GLY A 93 1.34 -11.81 -10.37
N LEU A 94 1.79 -10.99 -11.30
CA LEU A 94 1.14 -10.85 -12.59
C LEU A 94 1.17 -12.14 -13.40
N VAL A 95 2.29 -12.84 -13.40
CA VAL A 95 2.42 -14.12 -14.09
C VAL A 95 1.43 -15.14 -13.51
N ARG A 96 1.24 -15.14 -12.19
CA ARG A 96 0.28 -16.04 -11.54
C ARG A 96 -1.17 -15.61 -11.72
N GLY A 97 -1.42 -14.44 -12.32
CA GLY A 97 -2.77 -13.93 -12.50
C GLY A 97 -3.41 -13.38 -11.23
N GLN A 98 -2.62 -13.01 -10.26
CA GLN A 98 -3.12 -12.47 -9.00
C GLN A 98 -3.57 -11.02 -9.15
N GLN A 99 -4.64 -10.66 -8.44
CA GLN A 99 -4.99 -9.26 -8.22
C GLN A 99 -4.22 -8.76 -7.01
N VAL A 100 -3.55 -7.63 -7.14
CA VAL A 100 -2.76 -7.06 -6.04
C VAL A 100 -3.16 -5.62 -5.83
N LEU A 101 -3.53 -5.30 -4.61
CA LEU A 101 -3.88 -3.94 -4.18
C LEU A 101 -2.93 -3.48 -3.08
N TYR A 102 -2.67 -2.18 -3.05
CA TYR A 102 -1.83 -1.54 -2.06
C TYR A 102 -2.65 -0.39 -1.46
N LEU A 103 -3.04 -0.53 -0.20
CA LEU A 103 -3.92 0.44 0.45
C LEU A 103 -3.15 1.23 1.50
N THR A 104 -3.23 2.55 1.39
CA THR A 104 -2.69 3.46 2.40
C THR A 104 -3.80 4.37 2.89
N GLU A 105 -3.54 5.13 3.96
CA GLU A 105 -4.50 6.10 4.48
C GLU A 105 -4.79 7.24 3.51
N ARG A 106 -3.90 7.47 2.54
CA ARG A 106 -4.02 8.62 1.61
C ARG A 106 -4.45 8.22 0.22
N ALA A 107 -4.06 7.03 -0.23
CA ALA A 107 -4.29 6.60 -1.60
C ALA A 107 -4.34 5.08 -1.70
N SER A 108 -5.02 4.60 -2.71
CA SER A 108 -5.08 3.17 -3.03
C SER A 108 -4.48 2.94 -4.41
N PHE A 109 -3.72 1.88 -4.52
CA PHE A 109 -3.00 1.50 -5.74
C PHE A 109 -3.35 0.08 -6.12
N ARG A 110 -3.19 -0.23 -7.40
CA ARG A 110 -3.33 -1.60 -7.91
C ARG A 110 -2.19 -1.95 -8.84
N LEU A 111 -1.87 -3.22 -8.92
CA LEU A 111 -0.84 -3.70 -9.82
C LEU A 111 -1.43 -3.93 -11.21
N THR A 112 -0.78 -3.38 -12.22
CA THR A 112 -1.13 -3.59 -13.64
C THR A 112 0.08 -4.12 -14.38
N PRO A 113 -0.09 -4.66 -15.61
CA PRO A 113 1.06 -5.09 -16.41
C PRO A 113 2.08 -3.98 -16.68
N GLU A 114 1.66 -2.72 -16.59
CA GLU A 114 2.54 -1.57 -16.80
C GLU A 114 3.09 -1.00 -15.48
N GLY A 115 2.83 -1.65 -14.35
CA GLY A 115 3.30 -1.21 -13.05
C GLY A 115 2.16 -0.82 -12.11
N VAL A 116 2.51 -0.13 -11.03
CA VAL A 116 1.55 0.29 -10.01
C VAL A 116 0.73 1.48 -10.51
N GLU A 117 -0.59 1.39 -10.37
CA GLU A 117 -1.52 2.43 -10.77
C GLU A 117 -2.29 2.96 -9.57
N LEU A 118 -2.32 4.28 -9.40
CA LEU A 118 -3.11 4.95 -8.38
C LEU A 118 -4.54 5.10 -8.90
N PHE A 119 -5.53 4.62 -8.14
CA PHE A 119 -6.92 4.67 -8.57
C PHE A 119 -7.88 5.35 -7.60
N GLU A 120 -7.41 5.69 -6.39
CA GLU A 120 -8.29 6.28 -5.38
C GLU A 120 -7.48 7.09 -4.40
N ILE A 121 -8.03 8.22 -3.93
CA ILE A 121 -7.41 9.04 -2.88
C ILE A 121 -8.41 9.29 -1.75
N ALA A 122 -7.90 9.59 -0.57
CA ALA A 122 -8.72 9.98 0.57
C ALA A 122 -9.33 11.36 0.36
N PRO A 123 -10.55 11.60 0.82
CA PRO A 123 -11.13 12.94 0.73
C PRO A 123 -10.31 13.93 1.56
N GLY A 124 -10.08 15.12 1.02
CA GLY A 124 -9.29 16.17 1.67
C GLY A 124 -7.80 16.12 1.41
N VAL A 125 -7.29 15.05 0.82
CA VAL A 125 -5.88 14.86 0.50
C VAL A 125 -5.57 15.56 -0.82
N ASP A 126 -4.45 16.27 -0.86
CA ASP A 126 -3.91 16.85 -2.09
C ASP A 126 -3.07 15.78 -2.80
N LEU A 127 -3.48 15.40 -3.99
CA LEU A 127 -2.81 14.32 -4.73
C LEU A 127 -1.33 14.60 -4.94
N GLN A 128 -0.98 15.82 -5.36
CA GLN A 128 0.41 16.15 -5.64
C GLN A 128 1.23 16.23 -4.37
N ARG A 129 0.81 17.07 -3.42
CA ARG A 129 1.59 17.34 -2.20
C ARG A 129 1.64 16.14 -1.25
N ASP A 130 0.50 15.48 -1.03
CA ASP A 130 0.36 14.48 0.03
C ASP A 130 0.61 13.06 -0.45
N VAL A 131 0.64 12.83 -1.75
CA VAL A 131 0.87 11.50 -2.32
C VAL A 131 2.07 11.51 -3.27
N LEU A 132 1.97 12.16 -4.41
CA LEU A 132 2.99 12.05 -5.45
C LEU A 132 4.35 12.61 -5.01
N ASP A 133 4.35 13.73 -4.29
CA ASP A 133 5.60 14.32 -3.78
C ASP A 133 6.24 13.48 -2.67
N GLN A 134 5.50 12.53 -2.11
CA GLN A 134 5.99 11.66 -1.04
C GLN A 134 6.46 10.30 -1.57
N MET A 135 6.39 10.09 -2.88
CA MET A 135 6.80 8.85 -3.53
C MET A 135 8.10 9.03 -4.29
N ASP A 136 8.91 7.97 -4.34
CA ASP A 136 10.16 7.99 -5.09
C ASP A 136 9.99 7.54 -6.54
N PHE A 137 8.77 7.25 -6.96
CA PHE A 137 8.45 6.95 -8.35
C PHE A 137 7.10 7.58 -8.71
N MET A 138 6.87 7.76 -10.01
CA MET A 138 5.58 8.25 -10.50
C MET A 138 4.71 7.05 -10.86
N PRO A 139 3.60 6.84 -10.13
CA PRO A 139 2.68 5.75 -10.49
C PRO A 139 1.90 6.10 -11.74
N ARG A 140 1.35 5.09 -12.39
CA ARG A 140 0.32 5.34 -13.39
C ARG A 140 -0.89 5.92 -12.68
N LEU A 141 -1.60 6.80 -13.34
CA LEU A 141 -2.84 7.37 -12.80
C LEU A 141 -4.02 6.77 -13.57
N ALA A 142 -5.02 6.30 -12.83
CA ALA A 142 -6.24 5.81 -13.45
C ALA A 142 -6.91 6.94 -14.23
N ALA A 143 -7.67 6.59 -15.28
CA ALA A 143 -8.40 7.57 -16.08
C ALA A 143 -9.35 8.40 -15.20
N GLU A 144 -9.97 7.75 -14.22
CA GLU A 144 -10.78 8.42 -13.20
C GLU A 144 -10.25 8.02 -11.84
N ILE A 145 -9.77 8.99 -11.07
CA ILE A 145 -9.31 8.75 -9.71
C ILE A 145 -10.50 8.92 -8.77
N GLY A 146 -10.88 7.83 -8.09
CA GLY A 146 -11.97 7.84 -7.13
C GLY A 146 -11.59 8.50 -5.83
N VAL A 147 -12.59 8.77 -5.01
CA VAL A 147 -12.41 9.30 -3.66
C VAL A 147 -12.97 8.28 -2.69
N MET A 148 -12.20 7.95 -1.66
CA MET A 148 -12.62 7.00 -0.63
C MET A 148 -13.88 7.50 0.07
N ASP A 149 -14.66 6.58 0.62
CA ASP A 149 -15.88 6.91 1.32
C ASP A 149 -15.56 7.83 2.50
N ALA A 150 -16.25 8.98 2.55
CA ALA A 150 -16.08 9.95 3.64
C ALA A 150 -16.39 9.36 5.02
N ALA A 151 -17.18 8.30 5.09
CA ALA A 151 -17.51 7.64 6.34
C ALA A 151 -16.27 7.10 7.08
N TYR A 152 -15.19 6.79 6.36
CA TYR A 152 -13.94 6.34 6.98
C TYR A 152 -13.21 7.45 7.74
N PHE A 153 -13.59 8.70 7.53
CA PHE A 153 -12.88 9.88 8.05
C PHE A 153 -13.77 10.77 8.92
N THR A 154 -14.87 10.23 9.42
CA THR A 154 -15.81 11.00 10.26
C THR A 154 -15.40 11.08 11.72
N ALA A 155 -14.63 10.10 12.19
CA ALA A 155 -14.13 10.07 13.57
C ALA A 155 -12.66 10.43 13.58
N ALA A 156 -12.20 11.08 14.65
CA ALA A 156 -10.78 11.36 14.83
C ALA A 156 -10.01 10.05 14.91
N LEU A 157 -8.91 9.95 14.13
CA LEU A 157 -8.01 8.82 14.26
C LEU A 157 -7.28 8.90 15.59
N ALA A 158 -7.14 7.74 16.24
CA ALA A 158 -6.32 7.68 17.42
C ALA A 158 -4.86 8.00 17.02
N GLU A 159 -4.21 8.83 17.83
CA GLU A 159 -2.82 9.17 17.60
C GLU A 159 -1.95 7.93 17.85
N HIS A 160 -1.10 7.63 16.91
CA HIS A 160 -0.13 6.54 17.03
C HIS A 160 1.28 7.04 16.86
#